data_8dce5fe709a9322ea3c8738ac89aac13
#
_entry.id   8dce5fe709a9322ea3c8738ac89aac13
#
_cell.length_a   1.000
_cell.length_b   1.000
_cell.length_c   1.000
_cell.angle_alpha   90.00
_cell.angle_beta   90.00
_cell.angle_gamma   90.00
#
_symmetry.space_group_name_H-M   'P 1'
#
loop_
_entity.id
_entity.type
_entity.pdbx_description
1 polymer ?
#
loop_
_entity_poly.entity_id
_entity_poly.type
_entity_poly.pdbx_seq_one_letter_code
_entity_poly.pdbx_strand_id
1 'polypeptide(L)'
;MGIDIPTILDNIRVAYEYEMGEHLEPQTRLNHKVELRNALVNAARPYGTCRQLATMIGKVNHTTAVHCMREHEVFFNSSPQYRKNYAVALEVVEKFARRHQLLPRVHGQRGSVVSMESDIEAINVMIASLQSRRNSLIENLHERRKSSTFAHRSSD
;
A
#
# COMPACT_ATOMS: atom_id res chain seq x y z
N MET A 1 10.32 -21.58 -5.06
CA MET A 1 11.26 -20.45 -5.23
C MET A 1 10.53 -19.17 -4.85
N GLY A 2 11.01 -18.47 -3.83
CA GLY A 2 10.46 -17.17 -3.47
C GLY A 2 10.93 -16.10 -4.45
N ILE A 3 10.01 -15.29 -4.98
CA ILE A 3 10.37 -14.11 -5.79
C ILE A 3 10.99 -13.09 -4.84
N ASP A 4 12.15 -12.54 -5.18
CA ASP A 4 12.82 -11.54 -4.36
C ASP A 4 12.11 -10.17 -4.40
N ILE A 5 12.27 -9.37 -3.35
CA ILE A 5 11.58 -8.08 -3.22
C ILE A 5 11.90 -7.11 -4.37
N PRO A 6 13.15 -6.95 -4.85
CA PRO A 6 13.46 -6.13 -6.01
C PRO A 6 12.64 -6.49 -7.26
N THR A 7 12.50 -7.77 -7.56
CA THR A 7 11.69 -8.25 -8.69
C THR A 7 10.21 -7.92 -8.51
N ILE A 8 9.68 -8.07 -7.28
CA ILE A 8 8.28 -7.71 -6.99
C ILE A 8 8.07 -6.20 -7.17
N LEU A 9 8.98 -5.37 -6.68
CA LEU A 9 8.90 -3.92 -6.82
C LEU A 9 8.97 -3.47 -8.29
N ASP A 10 9.79 -4.13 -9.11
CA ASP A 10 9.84 -3.85 -10.55
C ASP A 10 8.53 -4.22 -11.25
N ASN A 11 7.94 -5.36 -10.91
CA ASN A 11 6.61 -5.76 -11.40
C ASN A 11 5.50 -4.80 -10.96
N ILE A 12 5.56 -4.28 -9.75
CA ILE A 12 4.65 -3.23 -9.25
C ILE A 12 4.78 -1.98 -10.10
N ARG A 13 6.02 -1.54 -10.40
CA ARG A 13 6.28 -0.39 -11.27
C ARG A 13 5.65 -0.57 -12.65
N VAL A 14 5.92 -1.72 -13.29
CA VAL A 14 5.37 -2.01 -14.62
C VAL A 14 3.85 -2.02 -14.62
N ALA A 15 3.23 -2.63 -13.61
CA ALA A 15 1.78 -2.64 -13.49
C ALA A 15 1.20 -1.25 -13.25
N TYR A 16 1.86 -0.43 -12.43
CA TYR A 16 1.44 0.95 -12.20
C TYR A 16 1.57 1.82 -13.45
N GLU A 17 2.67 1.70 -14.21
CA GLU A 17 2.84 2.38 -15.49
C GLU A 17 1.73 1.99 -16.49
N TYR A 18 1.35 0.72 -16.50
CA TYR A 18 0.27 0.23 -17.35
C TYR A 18 -1.09 0.84 -16.96
N GLU A 19 -1.44 0.84 -15.68
CA GLU A 19 -2.70 1.44 -15.17
C GLU A 19 -2.77 2.95 -15.40
N MET A 20 -1.63 3.63 -15.31
CA MET A 20 -1.55 5.08 -15.55
C MET A 20 -1.50 5.45 -17.03
N GLY A 21 -1.19 4.49 -17.92
CA GLY A 21 -0.93 4.74 -19.35
C GLY A 21 0.32 5.58 -19.60
N GLU A 22 1.23 5.67 -18.64
CA GLU A 22 2.41 6.53 -18.69
C GLU A 22 3.64 5.88 -18.05
N HIS A 23 4.83 6.08 -18.65
CA HIS A 23 6.09 5.65 -18.07
C HIS A 23 6.64 6.62 -17.02
N LEU A 24 7.26 6.06 -15.98
CA LEU A 24 7.91 6.82 -14.91
C LEU A 24 9.28 7.35 -15.32
N GLU A 25 9.38 8.20 -16.28
CA GLU A 25 10.65 8.75 -16.77
C GLU A 25 11.58 9.27 -15.64
N PRO A 26 12.68 8.55 -15.29
CA PRO A 26 13.46 8.86 -14.10
C PRO A 26 14.12 10.24 -14.11
N GLN A 27 14.46 10.73 -15.30
CA GLN A 27 15.26 11.95 -15.45
C GLN A 27 14.43 13.22 -15.59
N THR A 28 13.14 13.11 -15.89
CA THR A 28 12.30 14.29 -16.09
C THR A 28 11.95 14.98 -14.79
N ARG A 29 11.85 16.32 -14.85
CA ARG A 29 11.39 17.19 -13.75
C ARG A 29 9.98 17.72 -13.97
N LEU A 30 9.27 17.22 -14.98
CA LEU A 30 7.88 17.60 -15.21
C LEU A 30 7.03 17.24 -13.99
N ASN A 31 6.26 18.18 -13.48
CA ASN A 31 5.53 18.04 -12.21
C ASN A 31 4.66 16.78 -12.16
N HIS A 32 3.89 16.49 -13.23
CA HIS A 32 3.04 15.28 -13.24
C HIS A 32 3.86 14.00 -13.16
N LYS A 33 5.04 13.91 -13.78
CA LYS A 33 5.94 12.75 -13.69
C LYS A 33 6.58 12.62 -12.30
N VAL A 34 6.88 13.76 -11.66
CA VAL A 34 7.34 13.79 -10.27
C VAL A 34 6.25 13.27 -9.34
N GLU A 35 5.01 13.72 -9.53
CA GLU A 35 3.85 13.23 -8.74
C GLU A 35 3.62 11.73 -8.92
N LEU A 36 3.72 11.19 -10.14
CA LEU A 36 3.61 9.76 -10.40
C LEU A 36 4.66 8.95 -9.63
N ARG A 37 5.94 9.37 -9.70
CA ARG A 37 7.03 8.70 -8.97
C ARG A 37 6.83 8.77 -7.45
N ASN A 38 6.47 9.96 -6.95
CA ASN A 38 6.24 10.16 -5.53
C ASN A 38 5.08 9.31 -5.02
N ALA A 39 4.00 9.21 -5.78
CA ALA A 39 2.84 8.38 -5.46
C ALA A 39 3.23 6.90 -5.33
N LEU A 40 3.94 6.36 -6.31
CA LEU A 40 4.37 4.97 -6.29
C LEU A 40 5.35 4.67 -5.15
N VAL A 41 6.34 5.54 -4.91
CA VAL A 41 7.32 5.37 -3.80
C VAL A 41 6.59 5.32 -2.45
N ASN A 42 5.64 6.22 -2.23
CA ASN A 42 4.92 6.29 -0.96
C ASN A 42 3.95 5.11 -0.77
N ALA A 43 3.30 4.64 -1.82
CA ALA A 43 2.45 3.45 -1.77
C ALA A 43 3.28 2.19 -1.48
N ALA A 44 4.45 2.03 -2.11
CA ALA A 44 5.32 0.88 -1.94
C ALA A 44 6.22 0.95 -0.69
N ARG A 45 6.24 2.09 0.02
CA ARG A 45 7.08 2.33 1.20
C ARG A 45 7.04 1.20 2.24
N PRO A 46 5.90 0.59 2.58
CA PRO A 46 5.87 -0.48 3.58
C PRO A 46 6.63 -1.74 3.18
N TYR A 47 6.93 -1.92 1.89
CA TYR A 47 7.45 -3.19 1.36
C TYR A 47 8.89 -3.13 0.87
N GLY A 48 9.50 -1.94 0.80
CA GLY A 48 10.87 -1.77 0.31
C GLY A 48 11.73 -0.86 1.19
N THR A 49 13.06 -1.05 1.13
CA THR A 49 14.02 -0.08 1.68
C THR A 49 14.11 1.16 0.78
N CYS A 50 14.57 2.30 1.30
CA CYS A 50 14.77 3.51 0.48
C CYS A 50 15.62 3.26 -0.76
N ARG A 51 16.63 2.36 -0.68
CA ARG A 51 17.45 1.98 -1.82
C ARG A 51 16.67 1.20 -2.86
N GLN A 52 15.87 0.22 -2.45
CA GLN A 52 15.04 -0.57 -3.35
C GLN A 52 13.95 0.28 -4.02
N LEU A 53 13.32 1.19 -3.26
CA LEU A 53 12.30 2.11 -3.78
C LEU A 53 12.91 3.12 -4.78
N ALA A 54 14.11 3.61 -4.52
CA ALA A 54 14.84 4.46 -5.48
C ALA A 54 15.15 3.69 -6.77
N THR A 55 15.64 2.45 -6.66
CA THR A 55 15.91 1.59 -7.82
C THR A 55 14.63 1.31 -8.61
N MET A 56 13.52 1.03 -7.95
CA MET A 56 12.21 0.82 -8.58
C MET A 56 11.81 1.97 -9.51
N ILE A 57 12.07 3.22 -9.13
CA ILE A 57 11.79 4.41 -9.95
C ILE A 57 12.96 4.82 -10.87
N GLY A 58 13.95 3.93 -11.08
CA GLY A 58 15.09 4.17 -11.94
C GLY A 58 16.14 5.16 -11.39
N LYS A 59 16.24 5.31 -10.06
CA LYS A 59 17.20 6.16 -9.38
C LYS A 59 18.26 5.34 -8.65
N VAL A 60 19.50 5.79 -8.73
CA VAL A 60 20.64 5.14 -8.04
C VAL A 60 20.72 5.58 -6.58
N ASN A 61 20.39 6.83 -6.29
CA ASN A 61 20.55 7.41 -4.97
C ASN A 61 19.28 7.24 -4.13
N HIS A 62 19.41 6.60 -2.97
CA HIS A 62 18.35 6.41 -2.00
C HIS A 62 17.74 7.72 -1.46
N THR A 63 18.49 8.83 -1.49
CA THR A 63 17.99 10.15 -1.07
C THR A 63 16.80 10.61 -1.90
N THR A 64 16.67 10.16 -3.14
CA THR A 64 15.49 10.44 -3.97
C THR A 64 14.22 9.84 -3.36
N ALA A 65 14.28 8.59 -2.89
CA ALA A 65 13.12 7.96 -2.21
C ALA A 65 12.77 8.69 -0.90
N VAL A 66 13.79 9.09 -0.14
CA VAL A 66 13.60 9.90 1.09
C VAL A 66 12.93 11.23 0.77
N HIS A 67 13.34 11.89 -0.30
CA HIS A 67 12.71 13.14 -0.75
C HIS A 67 11.25 12.91 -1.15
N CYS A 68 10.96 11.89 -1.94
CA CYS A 68 9.59 11.53 -2.30
C CYS A 68 8.69 11.32 -1.05
N MET A 69 9.23 10.70 0.00
CA MET A 69 8.51 10.47 1.25
C MET A 69 8.22 11.77 2.02
N ARG A 70 9.17 12.71 2.04
CA ARG A 70 8.99 14.02 2.69
C ARG A 70 7.96 14.89 1.98
N GLU A 71 7.92 14.82 0.65
CA GLU A 71 6.99 15.60 -0.17
C GLU A 71 5.57 15.04 -0.18
N HIS A 72 5.35 13.83 0.35
CA HIS A 72 4.05 13.14 0.31
C HIS A 72 2.90 14.00 0.85
N GLU A 73 3.08 14.54 2.02
CA GLU A 73 2.04 15.31 2.73
C GLU A 73 1.70 16.61 1.99
N VAL A 74 2.73 17.26 1.45
CA VAL A 74 2.57 18.49 0.66
C VAL A 74 1.76 18.21 -0.61
N PHE A 75 2.13 17.19 -1.38
CA PHE A 75 1.40 16.82 -2.59
C PHE A 75 0.00 16.29 -2.28
N PHE A 76 -0.15 15.51 -1.23
CA PHE A 76 -1.44 14.94 -0.84
C PHE A 76 -2.45 16.04 -0.49
N ASN A 77 -2.00 17.10 0.18
CA ASN A 77 -2.85 18.21 0.57
C ASN A 77 -3.11 19.19 -0.59
N SER A 78 -2.14 19.42 -1.48
CA SER A 78 -2.19 20.46 -2.50
C SER A 78 -2.65 19.97 -3.89
N SER A 79 -2.39 18.69 -4.26
CA SER A 79 -2.65 18.17 -5.61
C SER A 79 -3.76 17.13 -5.65
N PRO A 80 -4.94 17.44 -6.21
CA PRO A 80 -5.98 16.44 -6.48
C PRO A 80 -5.49 15.32 -7.42
N GLN A 81 -4.62 15.65 -8.37
CA GLN A 81 -4.06 14.68 -9.29
C GLN A 81 -3.13 13.70 -8.56
N TYR A 82 -2.31 14.20 -7.65
CA TYR A 82 -1.47 13.33 -6.81
C TYR A 82 -2.30 12.33 -6.00
N ARG A 83 -3.41 12.77 -5.40
CA ARG A 83 -4.32 11.86 -4.66
C ARG A 83 -4.87 10.73 -5.53
N LYS A 84 -5.24 11.03 -6.78
CA LYS A 84 -5.69 10.01 -7.75
C LYS A 84 -4.57 9.04 -8.09
N ASN A 85 -3.38 9.55 -8.41
CA ASN A 85 -2.20 8.75 -8.71
C ASN A 85 -1.84 7.84 -7.53
N TYR A 86 -1.91 8.37 -6.31
CA TYR A 86 -1.62 7.62 -5.09
C TYR A 86 -2.66 6.52 -4.82
N ALA A 87 -3.93 6.77 -5.05
CA ALA A 87 -4.99 5.76 -4.91
C ALA A 87 -4.76 4.57 -5.88
N VAL A 88 -4.43 4.84 -7.15
CA VAL A 88 -4.08 3.80 -8.12
C VAL A 88 -2.81 3.05 -7.69
N ALA A 89 -1.78 3.77 -7.23
CA ALA A 89 -0.55 3.16 -6.74
C ALA A 89 -0.80 2.22 -5.55
N LEU A 90 -1.63 2.62 -4.59
CA LEU A 90 -2.03 1.79 -3.45
C LEU A 90 -2.73 0.51 -3.91
N GLU A 91 -3.69 0.61 -4.82
CA GLU A 91 -4.42 -0.56 -5.34
C GLU A 91 -3.48 -1.56 -5.99
N VAL A 92 -2.57 -1.10 -6.85
CA VAL A 92 -1.56 -1.94 -7.50
C VAL A 92 -0.65 -2.61 -6.46
N VAL A 93 -0.10 -1.82 -5.53
CA VAL A 93 0.81 -2.33 -4.49
C VAL A 93 0.13 -3.37 -3.61
N GLU A 94 -1.10 -3.10 -3.15
CA GLU A 94 -1.86 -4.04 -2.31
C GLU A 94 -2.18 -5.34 -3.04
N LYS A 95 -2.51 -5.27 -4.34
CA LYS A 95 -2.75 -6.45 -5.17
C LYS A 95 -1.52 -7.36 -5.23
N PHE A 96 -0.33 -6.78 -5.42
CA PHE A 96 0.93 -7.53 -5.42
C PHE A 96 1.31 -8.01 -4.02
N ALA A 97 1.15 -7.19 -3.00
CA ALA A 97 1.43 -7.57 -1.62
C ALA A 97 0.58 -8.78 -1.18
N ARG A 98 -0.70 -8.78 -1.49
CA ARG A 98 -1.60 -9.92 -1.22
C ARG A 98 -1.19 -11.16 -2.01
N ARG A 99 -0.89 -11.01 -3.31
CA ARG A 99 -0.51 -12.13 -4.18
C ARG A 99 0.78 -12.80 -3.74
N HIS A 100 1.75 -12.03 -3.27
CA HIS A 100 3.06 -12.51 -2.85
C HIS A 100 3.21 -12.65 -1.33
N GLN A 101 2.13 -12.46 -0.57
CA GLN A 101 2.11 -12.54 0.90
C GLN A 101 3.19 -11.65 1.55
N LEU A 102 3.40 -10.46 1.00
CA LEU A 102 4.36 -9.52 1.54
C LEU A 102 3.86 -8.96 2.87
N LEU A 103 4.72 -9.02 3.88
CA LEU A 103 4.46 -8.37 5.15
C LEU A 103 5.01 -6.93 5.11
N PRO A 104 4.22 -5.93 5.55
CA PRO A 104 4.71 -4.58 5.70
C PRO A 104 5.94 -4.56 6.61
N ARG A 105 6.98 -3.86 6.22
CA ARG A 105 8.12 -3.62 7.09
C ARG A 105 7.70 -2.61 8.16
N VAL A 106 7.86 -2.98 9.41
CA VAL A 106 7.83 -2.00 10.50
C VAL A 106 9.09 -1.15 10.33
N HIS A 107 8.92 0.05 9.80
CA HIS A 107 10.02 1.01 9.70
C HIS A 107 10.34 1.49 11.11
N GLY A 108 11.20 0.75 11.80
CA GLY A 108 11.88 1.27 12.97
C GLY A 108 12.72 2.47 12.54
N GLN A 109 12.23 3.67 12.74
CA GLN A 109 13.10 4.83 12.82
C GLN A 109 14.06 4.58 13.97
N ARG A 110 15.36 4.47 13.68
CA ARG A 110 16.38 4.51 14.70
C ARG A 110 16.24 5.85 15.43
N GLY A 111 15.70 5.79 16.64
CA GLY A 111 15.78 6.92 17.54
C GLY A 111 14.45 7.62 17.84
N SER A 112 13.62 7.04 18.62
CA SER A 112 12.84 7.64 19.71
C SER A 112 11.85 6.60 20.24
N VAL A 113 11.79 6.43 21.51
CA VAL A 113 10.76 5.63 22.22
C VAL A 113 9.34 6.09 21.80
N VAL A 114 9.17 7.37 21.54
CA VAL A 114 7.93 8.00 21.05
C VAL A 114 7.48 7.46 19.67
N SER A 115 8.43 7.11 18.77
CA SER A 115 8.08 6.52 17.47
C SER A 115 7.58 5.08 17.60
N MET A 116 8.15 4.29 18.51
CA MET A 116 7.71 2.92 18.76
C MET A 116 6.32 2.87 19.39
N GLU A 117 6.01 3.80 20.29
CA GLU A 117 4.67 3.91 20.90
C GLU A 117 3.60 4.26 19.86
N SER A 118 3.90 5.19 18.95
CA SER A 118 3.00 5.53 17.83
C SER A 118 2.78 4.37 16.88
N ASP A 119 3.82 3.58 16.58
CA ASP A 119 3.73 2.41 15.72
C ASP A 119 2.90 1.28 16.38
N ILE A 120 3.07 1.10 17.69
CA ILE A 120 2.28 0.14 18.49
C ILE A 120 0.80 0.56 18.50
N GLU A 121 0.51 1.83 18.68
CA GLU A 121 -0.86 2.35 18.68
C GLU A 121 -1.52 2.18 17.30
N ALA A 122 -0.82 2.45 16.20
CA ALA A 122 -1.29 2.21 14.85
C ALA A 122 -1.58 0.73 14.58
N ILE A 123 -0.72 -0.18 15.05
CA ILE A 123 -0.93 -1.64 14.96
C ILE A 123 -2.14 -2.06 15.78
N ASN A 124 -2.32 -1.54 16.99
CA ASN A 124 -3.46 -1.86 17.85
C ASN A 124 -4.79 -1.40 17.23
N VAL A 125 -4.84 -0.22 16.61
CA VAL A 125 -6.00 0.27 15.86
C VAL A 125 -6.32 -0.65 14.68
N MET A 126 -5.31 -1.12 13.97
CA MET A 126 -5.49 -2.05 12.84
C MET A 126 -6.02 -3.41 13.32
N ILE A 127 -5.50 -3.94 14.42
CA ILE A 127 -5.98 -5.18 15.05
C ILE A 127 -7.44 -5.04 15.46
N ALA A 128 -7.83 -3.94 16.11
CA ALA A 128 -9.21 -3.70 16.51
C ALA A 128 -10.17 -3.63 15.29
N SER A 129 -9.75 -2.97 14.21
CA SER A 129 -10.50 -2.91 12.96
C SER A 129 -10.72 -4.30 12.34
N LEU A 130 -9.67 -5.13 12.28
CA LEU A 130 -9.74 -6.49 11.75
C LEU A 130 -10.62 -7.39 12.62
N GLN A 131 -10.56 -7.25 13.94
CA GLN A 131 -11.43 -7.98 14.88
C GLN A 131 -12.90 -7.61 14.69
N SER A 132 -13.21 -6.33 14.55
CA SER A 132 -14.57 -5.85 14.29
C SER A 132 -15.11 -6.42 12.96
N ARG A 133 -14.31 -6.39 11.90
CA ARG A 133 -14.68 -6.96 10.60
C ARG A 133 -14.89 -8.46 10.67
N ARG A 134 -14.05 -9.20 11.41
CA ARG A 134 -14.21 -10.62 11.64
C ARG A 134 -15.53 -10.92 12.35
N ASN A 135 -15.86 -10.18 13.40
CA ASN A 135 -17.09 -10.36 14.17
C ASN A 135 -18.33 -10.12 13.30
N SER A 136 -18.34 -9.05 12.51
CA SER A 136 -19.41 -8.75 11.56
C SER A 136 -19.61 -9.87 10.52
N LEU A 137 -18.52 -10.47 10.02
CA LEU A 137 -18.61 -11.61 9.10
C LEU A 137 -19.19 -12.87 9.78
N ILE A 138 -18.84 -13.11 11.04
CA ILE A 138 -19.39 -14.23 11.82
C ILE A 138 -20.89 -14.04 12.05
N GLU A 139 -21.34 -12.85 12.42
CA GLU A 139 -22.76 -12.52 12.59
C GLU A 139 -23.54 -12.72 11.28
N ASN A 140 -23.03 -12.22 10.17
CA ASN A 140 -23.65 -12.43 8.85
C ASN A 140 -23.74 -13.91 8.47
N LEU A 141 -22.74 -14.72 8.82
CA LEU A 141 -22.79 -16.18 8.61
C LEU A 141 -23.86 -16.86 9.49
N HIS A 142 -24.01 -16.43 10.74
CA HIS A 142 -25.04 -16.94 11.64
C HIS A 142 -26.45 -16.59 11.16
N GLU A 143 -26.66 -15.38 10.68
CA GLU A 143 -27.96 -14.96 10.11
C GLU A 143 -28.31 -15.74 8.84
N ARG A 144 -27.36 -15.94 7.93
CA ARG A 144 -27.58 -16.76 6.74
C ARG A 144 -27.93 -18.22 7.08
N ARG A 145 -27.29 -18.80 8.10
CA ARG A 145 -27.60 -20.15 8.56
C ARG A 145 -29.03 -20.24 9.17
N LYS A 146 -29.45 -19.24 9.94
CA LYS A 146 -30.83 -19.18 10.48
C LYS A 146 -31.86 -19.06 9.35
N SER A 147 -31.62 -18.21 8.36
CA SER A 147 -32.52 -18.05 7.21
C SER A 147 -32.65 -19.32 6.37
N SER A 148 -31.58 -20.09 6.21
CA SER A 148 -31.57 -21.35 5.48
C SER A 148 -32.34 -22.45 6.21
N THR A 149 -32.30 -22.49 7.56
CA THR A 149 -33.06 -23.48 8.37
C THR A 149 -34.56 -23.19 8.41
N PHE A 150 -34.98 -21.92 8.26
CA PHE A 150 -36.39 -21.55 8.15
C PHE A 150 -37.01 -21.93 6.79
N ALA A 151 -36.25 -21.80 5.70
CA ALA A 151 -36.72 -22.12 4.35
C ALA A 151 -37.02 -23.62 4.18
N HIS A 152 -36.33 -24.51 4.89
CA HIS A 152 -36.60 -25.97 4.86
C HIS A 152 -37.80 -26.43 5.70
N ARG A 153 -38.29 -25.61 6.64
CA ARG A 153 -39.45 -25.95 7.48
C ARG A 153 -40.80 -25.54 6.90
N SER A 154 -40.82 -24.80 5.82
CA SER A 154 -42.08 -24.32 5.19
C SER A 154 -42.48 -25.14 3.97
N SER A 155 -41.86 -26.29 3.72
CA SER A 155 -42.13 -27.13 2.53
C SER A 155 -42.70 -28.53 2.90
N ASP A 156 -43.14 -28.72 4.13
CA ASP A 156 -43.97 -29.85 4.59
C ASP A 156 -45.38 -29.34 5.02
#